data_ea2bf5bedc5343ce6e2dda0305610897
#
_entry.id   ea2bf5bedc5343ce6e2dda0305610897
#
_cell.length_a   1.000
_cell.length_b   1.000
_cell.length_c   1.000
_cell.angle_alpha   90.00
_cell.angle_beta   90.00
_cell.angle_gamma   90.00
#
_symmetry.space_group_name_H-M   'P 1'
#
loop_
_entity.id
_entity.type
_entity.pdbx_description
1 polymer ?
#
loop_
_entity_poly.entity_id
_entity_poly.type
_entity_poly.pdbx_seq_one_letter_code
_entity_poly.pdbx_strand_id
1 'polypeptide(L)'
;MQFRLKTSKRTEEIFSAIYAREHLQPFALAKISIALALHQGFLSKNVKLEDTDGIDLNRQTITSENDALFKALIEVNEGRYIAEEEYFPEVVKKYIDSGAAFLEQEYKYGHDFYGHLMNLEESI
;
A
#
# COMPACT_ATOMS: atom_id res chain seq x y z
N MET A 1 7.69 18.84 7.41
CA MET A 1 7.46 17.73 6.45
C MET A 1 7.52 16.39 7.16
N GLN A 2 6.56 15.52 6.91
CA GLN A 2 6.51 14.19 7.51
C GLN A 2 7.23 13.19 6.61
N PHE A 3 8.07 12.34 7.21
CA PHE A 3 8.76 11.27 6.49
C PHE A 3 8.35 9.88 6.94
N ARG A 4 7.49 9.79 7.96
CA ARG A 4 7.06 8.51 8.51
C ARG A 4 5.55 8.45 8.57
N LEU A 5 5.00 7.25 8.43
CA LEU A 5 3.59 7.00 8.63
C LEU A 5 3.43 5.74 9.48
N LYS A 6 2.30 5.65 10.17
CA LYS A 6 1.93 4.44 10.88
C LYS A 6 0.69 3.84 10.23
N THR A 7 0.79 2.56 9.90
CA THR A 7 -0.34 1.83 9.31
C THR A 7 -1.42 1.59 10.36
N SER A 8 -2.56 1.08 9.91
CA SER A 8 -3.56 0.58 10.84
C SER A 8 -3.05 -0.70 11.53
N LYS A 9 -3.66 -1.02 12.67
CA LYS A 9 -3.35 -2.26 13.38
C LYS A 9 -3.67 -3.47 12.53
N ARG A 10 -4.76 -3.42 11.78
CA ARG A 10 -5.13 -4.51 10.87
C ARG A 10 -4.06 -4.74 9.82
N THR A 11 -3.51 -3.68 9.23
CA THR A 11 -2.43 -3.80 8.25
C THR A 11 -1.20 -4.47 8.86
N GLU A 12 -0.84 -4.11 10.10
CA GLU A 12 0.25 -4.76 10.80
C GLU A 12 0.01 -6.26 10.94
N GLU A 13 -1.19 -6.64 11.33
CA GLU A 13 -1.55 -8.06 11.48
C GLU A 13 -1.45 -8.82 10.16
N ILE A 14 -1.94 -8.21 9.08
CA ILE A 14 -1.87 -8.80 7.74
C ILE A 14 -0.41 -8.98 7.31
N PHE A 15 0.39 -7.94 7.46
CA PHE A 15 1.80 -7.98 7.05
C PHE A 15 2.60 -8.99 7.88
N SER A 16 2.32 -9.07 9.18
CA SER A 16 3.01 -10.01 10.07
C SER A 16 2.71 -11.46 9.69
N ALA A 17 1.45 -11.75 9.35
CA ALA A 17 1.06 -13.09 8.94
C ALA A 17 1.76 -13.50 7.64
N ILE A 18 1.84 -12.58 6.67
CA ILE A 18 2.51 -12.87 5.39
C ILE A 18 4.02 -12.99 5.59
N TYR A 19 4.62 -12.10 6.38
CA TYR A 19 6.05 -12.16 6.68
C TYR A 19 6.44 -13.50 7.31
N ALA A 20 5.62 -14.00 8.23
CA ALA A 20 5.92 -15.25 8.93
C ALA A 20 6.04 -16.43 7.97
N ARG A 21 5.33 -16.42 6.85
CA ARG A 21 5.32 -17.53 5.89
C ARG A 21 6.17 -17.27 4.66
N GLU A 22 6.15 -16.05 4.15
CA GLU A 22 6.76 -15.71 2.86
C GLU A 22 8.05 -14.90 3.02
N HIS A 23 8.34 -14.41 4.21
CA HIS A 23 9.55 -13.62 4.52
C HIS A 23 9.64 -12.30 3.73
N LEU A 24 8.50 -11.78 3.27
CA LEU A 24 8.46 -10.47 2.61
C LEU A 24 8.44 -9.36 3.67
N GLN A 25 9.37 -8.43 3.54
CA GLN A 25 9.52 -7.34 4.51
C GLN A 25 8.33 -6.37 4.44
N PRO A 26 8.01 -5.70 5.56
CA PRO A 26 6.88 -4.76 5.57
C PRO A 26 6.96 -3.68 4.51
N PHE A 27 8.15 -3.16 4.20
CA PHE A 27 8.25 -2.13 3.15
C PHE A 27 7.89 -2.68 1.77
N ALA A 28 8.23 -3.95 1.50
CA ALA A 28 7.88 -4.59 0.24
C ALA A 28 6.37 -4.83 0.18
N LEU A 29 5.77 -5.28 1.28
CA LEU A 29 4.33 -5.48 1.37
C LEU A 29 3.57 -4.16 1.23
N ALA A 30 4.13 -3.05 1.73
CA ALA A 30 3.54 -1.74 1.56
C ALA A 30 3.49 -1.33 0.08
N LYS A 31 4.58 -1.56 -0.66
CA LYS A 31 4.61 -1.29 -2.11
C LYS A 31 3.58 -2.11 -2.85
N ILE A 32 3.50 -3.39 -2.54
CA ILE A 32 2.53 -4.30 -3.16
C ILE A 32 1.11 -3.83 -2.85
N SER A 33 0.86 -3.40 -1.61
CA SER A 33 -0.46 -2.91 -1.20
C SER A 33 -0.86 -1.67 -2.02
N ILE A 34 0.05 -0.73 -2.22
CA ILE A 34 -0.21 0.44 -3.05
C ILE A 34 -0.54 0.01 -4.48
N ALA A 35 0.23 -0.91 -5.04
CA ALA A 35 0.00 -1.41 -6.40
C ALA A 35 -1.37 -2.08 -6.53
N LEU A 36 -1.76 -2.88 -5.53
CA LEU A 36 -3.08 -3.53 -5.52
C LEU A 36 -4.21 -2.50 -5.44
N ALA A 37 -4.06 -1.49 -4.59
CA ALA A 37 -5.05 -0.44 -4.48
C ALA A 37 -5.22 0.30 -5.81
N LEU A 38 -4.12 0.62 -6.48
CA LEU A 38 -4.16 1.24 -7.80
C LEU A 38 -4.85 0.34 -8.82
N HIS A 39 -4.51 -0.95 -8.82
CA HIS A 39 -5.10 -1.92 -9.74
C HIS A 39 -6.61 -2.03 -9.55
N GLN A 40 -7.09 -1.93 -8.32
CA GLN A 40 -8.50 -2.01 -8.00
C GLN A 40 -9.25 -0.68 -8.22
N GLY A 41 -8.54 0.36 -8.64
CA GLY A 41 -9.17 1.67 -8.85
C GLY A 41 -9.60 2.34 -7.56
N PHE A 42 -8.90 2.04 -6.45
CA PHE A 42 -9.20 2.64 -5.15
C PHE A 42 -9.06 4.15 -5.20
N LEU A 43 -9.97 4.86 -4.52
CA LEU A 43 -9.90 6.32 -4.39
C LEU A 43 -9.88 6.69 -2.92
N SER A 44 -8.93 7.52 -2.54
CA SER A 44 -8.72 7.89 -1.14
C SER A 44 -9.92 8.60 -0.52
N LYS A 45 -10.70 9.33 -1.32
CA LYS A 45 -11.89 10.04 -0.83
C LYS A 45 -12.99 9.10 -0.36
N ASN A 46 -12.94 7.83 -0.76
CA ASN A 46 -13.99 6.87 -0.44
C ASN A 46 -13.83 6.22 0.93
N VAL A 47 -12.72 6.48 1.61
CA VAL A 47 -12.46 5.89 2.93
C VAL A 47 -12.01 6.95 3.91
N LYS A 48 -12.19 6.65 5.18
CA LYS A 48 -11.67 7.46 6.27
C LYS A 48 -10.27 6.99 6.64
N LEU A 49 -9.50 7.89 7.24
CA LEU A 49 -8.20 7.55 7.76
C LEU A 49 -8.36 6.57 8.92
N GLU A 50 -7.66 5.44 8.86
CA GLU A 50 -7.72 4.42 9.89
C GLU A 50 -6.80 4.76 11.07
N ASP A 51 -6.83 3.91 12.11
CA ASP A 51 -5.98 4.09 13.28
C ASP A 51 -4.48 4.06 12.90
N THR A 52 -3.65 4.47 13.83
CA THR A 52 -2.20 4.52 13.66
C THR A 52 -1.49 3.58 14.63
N ASP A 53 -2.10 2.45 14.92
CA ASP A 53 -1.58 1.50 15.92
C ASP A 53 -0.75 0.37 15.31
N GLY A 54 -0.44 0.46 14.03
CA GLY A 54 0.29 -0.57 13.31
C GLY A 54 1.78 -0.29 13.17
N ILE A 55 2.30 -0.58 11.98
CA ILE A 55 3.73 -0.51 11.69
C ILE A 55 4.14 0.93 11.36
N ASP A 56 5.27 1.36 11.90
CA ASP A 56 5.90 2.64 11.57
C ASP A 56 6.77 2.44 10.33
N LEU A 57 6.43 3.13 9.25
CA LEU A 57 7.13 3.00 7.97
C LEU A 57 7.75 4.34 7.57
N ASN A 58 8.95 4.27 7.01
CA ASN A 58 9.67 5.44 6.51
C ASN A 58 9.35 5.62 5.02
N ARG A 59 9.01 6.85 4.61
CA ARG A 59 8.68 7.16 3.22
C ARG A 59 9.76 6.67 2.26
N GLN A 60 11.03 6.90 2.60
CA GLN A 60 12.13 6.52 1.74
C GLN A 60 12.22 5.01 1.53
N THR A 61 11.91 4.22 2.54
CA THR A 61 11.93 2.76 2.39
C THR A 61 10.71 2.23 1.65
N ILE A 62 9.58 2.95 1.69
CA ILE A 62 8.39 2.54 0.96
C ILE A 62 8.56 2.81 -0.54
N THR A 63 8.91 4.03 -0.90
CA THR A 63 8.90 4.46 -2.29
C THR A 63 10.29 4.73 -2.86
N SER A 64 11.27 5.01 -1.99
CA SER A 64 12.67 5.17 -2.38
C SER A 64 12.82 6.18 -3.54
N GLU A 65 13.68 5.87 -4.50
CA GLU A 65 13.92 6.71 -5.67
C GLU A 65 12.74 6.78 -6.64
N ASN A 66 11.73 5.93 -6.42
CA ASN A 66 10.52 5.90 -7.25
C ASN A 66 9.37 6.71 -6.64
N ASP A 67 9.65 7.56 -5.65
CA ASP A 67 8.62 8.32 -4.95
C ASP A 67 7.80 9.19 -5.92
N ALA A 68 8.47 9.89 -6.83
CA ALA A 68 7.78 10.72 -7.81
C ALA A 68 6.87 9.90 -8.72
N LEU A 69 7.29 8.70 -9.08
CA LEU A 69 6.47 7.80 -9.90
C LEU A 69 5.23 7.34 -9.14
N PHE A 70 5.38 6.93 -7.89
CA PHE A 70 4.23 6.53 -7.08
C PHE A 70 3.24 7.67 -6.92
N LYS A 71 3.73 8.88 -6.65
CA LYS A 71 2.86 10.04 -6.53
C LYS A 71 2.12 10.33 -7.84
N ALA A 72 2.82 10.26 -8.98
CA ALA A 72 2.21 10.48 -10.28
C ALA A 72 1.12 9.44 -10.57
N LEU A 73 1.39 8.17 -10.27
CA LEU A 73 0.41 7.09 -10.47
C LEU A 73 -0.85 7.32 -9.62
N ILE A 74 -0.67 7.73 -8.39
CA ILE A 74 -1.79 8.01 -7.49
C ILE A 74 -2.58 9.23 -7.99
N GLU A 75 -1.89 10.29 -8.43
CA GLU A 75 -2.56 11.47 -8.98
C GLU A 75 -3.38 11.13 -10.22
N VAL A 76 -2.82 10.32 -11.12
CA VAL A 76 -3.54 9.87 -12.32
C VAL A 76 -4.77 9.05 -11.93
N ASN A 77 -4.61 8.15 -10.99
CA ASN A 77 -5.72 7.31 -10.51
C ASN A 77 -6.83 8.14 -9.88
N GLU A 78 -6.45 9.16 -9.10
CA GLU A 78 -7.42 10.04 -8.41
C GLU A 78 -8.00 11.10 -9.35
N GLY A 79 -7.35 11.35 -10.47
CA GLY A 79 -7.79 12.37 -11.42
C GLY A 79 -7.59 13.80 -10.92
N ARG A 80 -6.60 14.01 -10.04
CA ARG A 80 -6.37 15.33 -9.45
C ARG A 80 -4.92 15.48 -8.98
N TYR A 81 -4.49 16.72 -8.87
CA TYR A 81 -3.23 17.04 -8.22
C TYR A 81 -3.37 16.84 -6.71
N ILE A 82 -2.33 16.31 -6.10
CA ILE A 82 -2.32 16.07 -4.64
C ILE A 82 -1.16 16.84 -4.04
N ALA A 83 -1.47 17.78 -3.14
CA ALA A 83 -0.44 18.55 -2.46
C ALA A 83 0.44 17.62 -1.62
N GLU A 84 1.72 17.98 -1.47
CA GLU A 84 2.68 17.16 -0.76
C GLU A 84 2.24 16.84 0.67
N GLU A 85 1.65 17.82 1.36
CA GLU A 85 1.20 17.64 2.73
C GLU A 85 0.02 16.67 2.85
N GLU A 86 -0.80 16.61 1.81
CA GLU A 86 -1.91 15.64 1.76
C GLU A 86 -1.42 14.27 1.31
N TYR A 87 -0.50 14.26 0.36
CA TYR A 87 0.03 13.02 -0.19
C TYR A 87 0.65 12.13 0.89
N PHE A 88 1.52 12.71 1.69
CA PHE A 88 2.22 11.95 2.72
C PHE A 88 2.09 12.68 4.07
N PRO A 89 1.63 11.98 5.11
CA PRO A 89 1.39 10.54 5.16
C PRO A 89 -0.03 10.08 4.77
N GLU A 90 -1.00 11.00 4.68
CA GLU A 90 -2.42 10.64 4.67
C GLU A 90 -2.83 9.78 3.48
N VAL A 91 -2.58 10.24 2.26
CA VAL A 91 -3.02 9.52 1.05
C VAL A 91 -2.27 8.21 0.92
N VAL A 92 -0.95 8.23 1.12
CA VAL A 92 -0.14 7.00 1.04
C VAL A 92 -0.63 5.96 2.05
N LYS A 93 -0.92 6.39 3.27
CA LYS A 93 -1.45 5.49 4.30
C LYS A 93 -2.77 4.85 3.86
N LYS A 94 -3.68 5.65 3.30
CA LYS A 94 -4.96 5.12 2.81
C LYS A 94 -4.77 4.06 1.73
N TYR A 95 -3.82 4.27 0.83
CA TYR A 95 -3.50 3.29 -0.20
C TYR A 95 -2.90 2.01 0.39
N ILE A 96 -2.02 2.14 1.37
CA ILE A 96 -1.42 0.97 2.03
C ILE A 96 -2.48 0.19 2.80
N ASP A 97 -3.26 0.85 3.64
CA ASP A 97 -4.25 0.17 4.47
C ASP A 97 -5.35 -0.49 3.63
N SER A 98 -5.81 0.18 2.57
CA SER A 98 -6.81 -0.41 1.67
C SER A 98 -6.22 -1.52 0.83
N GLY A 99 -5.01 -1.31 0.32
CA GLY A 99 -4.31 -2.33 -0.45
C GLY A 99 -3.99 -3.56 0.37
N ALA A 100 -3.70 -3.39 1.66
CA ALA A 100 -3.45 -4.52 2.56
C ALA A 100 -4.66 -5.44 2.66
N ALA A 101 -5.87 -4.88 2.64
CA ALA A 101 -7.09 -5.70 2.65
C ALA A 101 -7.21 -6.50 1.35
N PHE A 102 -6.89 -5.91 0.21
CA PHE A 102 -6.86 -6.65 -1.06
C PHE A 102 -5.77 -7.72 -1.04
N LEU A 103 -4.61 -7.38 -0.49
CA LEU A 103 -3.50 -8.32 -0.38
C LEU A 103 -3.88 -9.52 0.49
N GLU A 104 -4.59 -9.30 1.57
CA GLU A 104 -5.07 -10.39 2.44
C GLU A 104 -5.95 -11.35 1.65
N GLN A 105 -6.85 -10.83 0.83
CA GLN A 105 -7.72 -11.67 0.02
C GLN A 105 -6.93 -12.49 -0.99
N GLU A 106 -5.98 -11.86 -1.69
CA GLU A 106 -5.13 -12.56 -2.64
C GLU A 106 -4.34 -13.67 -1.96
N TYR A 107 -3.81 -13.39 -0.78
CA TYR A 107 -3.01 -14.35 -0.04
C TYR A 107 -3.85 -15.55 0.45
N LYS A 108 -5.07 -15.29 0.92
CA LYS A 108 -5.94 -16.34 1.45
C LYS A 108 -6.46 -17.29 0.37
N TYR A 109 -6.76 -16.76 -0.81
CA TYR A 109 -7.46 -17.50 -1.84
C TYR A 109 -6.58 -17.91 -3.02
N GLY A 110 -5.33 -17.43 -3.06
CA GLY A 110 -4.39 -17.82 -4.09
C GLY A 110 -3.65 -19.10 -3.71
N HIS A 111 -3.63 -20.07 -4.61
CA HIS A 111 -2.87 -21.30 -4.42
C HIS A 111 -1.38 -21.06 -4.63
N ASP A 112 -1.04 -20.06 -5.44
CA ASP A 112 0.33 -19.66 -5.73
C ASP A 112 0.40 -18.15 -5.56
N PHE A 113 0.83 -17.72 -4.36
CA PHE A 113 0.87 -16.31 -4.01
C PHE A 113 1.72 -15.51 -4.98
N TYR A 114 2.93 -15.99 -5.29
CA TYR A 114 3.83 -15.27 -6.19
C TYR A 114 3.29 -15.23 -7.62
N GLY A 115 2.67 -16.29 -8.07
CA GLY A 115 2.03 -16.33 -9.38
C GLY A 115 0.89 -15.32 -9.49
N HIS A 116 0.09 -15.19 -8.44
CA HIS A 116 -0.98 -14.19 -8.39
C HIS A 116 -0.43 -12.78 -8.46
N LEU A 117 0.65 -12.48 -7.74
CA LEU A 117 1.26 -11.16 -7.77
C LEU A 117 1.82 -10.85 -9.16
N MET A 118 2.44 -11.82 -9.81
CA MET A 118 2.97 -11.65 -11.17
C MET A 118 1.85 -11.39 -12.17
N ASN A 119 0.72 -12.07 -12.05
CA ASN A 119 -0.43 -11.84 -12.92
C ASN A 119 -0.99 -10.43 -12.76
N LEU A 120 -1.01 -9.91 -11.53
CA LEU A 120 -1.44 -8.54 -11.28
C LEU A 120 -0.49 -7.55 -11.93
N GLU A 121 0.81 -7.80 -11.85
CA GLU A 121 1.82 -6.95 -12.49
C GLU A 121 1.63 -6.92 -14.00
N GLU A 122 1.37 -8.04 -14.63
CA GLU A 122 1.15 -8.13 -16.08
C GLU A 122 -0.12 -7.41 -16.51
N SER A 123 -1.13 -7.32 -15.64
CA SER A 123 -2.40 -6.67 -15.98
C SER A 123 -2.39 -5.15 -15.74
N ILE A 124 -1.36 -4.64 -15.08
CA ILE A 124 -1.20 -3.22 -14.88
C ILE A 124 -0.50 -2.61 -16.09
#